data_c275bd2bae6e602620355cece3620606
#
_entry.id   c275bd2bae6e602620355cece3620606
#
_cell.length_a   1.000
_cell.length_b   1.000
_cell.length_c   1.000
_cell.angle_alpha   90.00
_cell.angle_beta   90.00
_cell.angle_gamma   90.00
#
_symmetry.space_group_name_H-M   'P 1'
#
loop_
_entity.id
_entity.type
_entity.pdbx_description
1 polymer ?
#
loop_
_entity_poly.entity_id
_entity_poly.type
_entity_poly.pdbx_seq_one_letter_code
_entity_poly.pdbx_strand_id
1 'polypeptide(L)'
;MSSYAFDHDFNDVLAIIAASASVDWSDPEAIKASRTGGRLSVLSGVPKGDPTPSEDRIIAGLDGDPDVGVRIYRPSTPMVSPSPGIVFIHGGGFMTGTVDQSAAMLGSWVESLGIMIASVDYRLAPEDPYPAGIHDCYAALVWLAANAEGLGIDPDRIAIAGPSAGAGLAAGTALMARDRGGPALCYQLLQIPEIDDRLETWSMRTFTDTPIWNRPSAEWSWKHYLGDLYGSDDVPYYAAPSRCEDLSGLPPTFVATMEFDPLRDVGIDYAVRLMQAGVSVELHSFPGTFHGSAMVPGAGVSNQDARITLNALRKAFGLS
;
A
#
# COMPACT_ATOMS: atom_id res chain seq x y z
N MET A 1 17.41 4.38 23.99
CA MET A 1 17.22 3.64 22.73
C MET A 1 16.61 2.31 23.10
N SER A 2 15.42 2.04 22.61
CA SER A 2 14.78 0.73 22.77
C SER A 2 15.66 -0.35 22.16
N SER A 3 15.72 -1.49 22.84
CA SER A 3 16.59 -2.61 22.47
C SER A 3 15.93 -3.55 21.45
N TYR A 4 15.47 -3.00 20.32
CA TYR A 4 14.98 -3.85 19.24
C TYR A 4 16.14 -4.58 18.59
N ALA A 5 15.98 -5.89 18.36
CA ALA A 5 16.97 -6.72 17.69
C ALA A 5 16.81 -6.66 16.17
N PHE A 6 17.02 -5.47 15.59
CA PHE A 6 16.98 -5.30 14.13
C PHE A 6 18.08 -6.14 13.46
N ASP A 7 17.80 -6.57 12.22
CA ASP A 7 18.81 -7.24 11.40
C ASP A 7 20.00 -6.28 11.16
N HIS A 8 21.21 -6.82 11.24
CA HIS A 8 22.45 -6.03 11.12
C HIS A 8 22.61 -5.34 9.76
N ASP A 9 21.96 -5.83 8.71
CA ASP A 9 21.96 -5.20 7.38
C ASP A 9 21.30 -3.80 7.42
N PHE A 10 20.52 -3.49 8.47
CA PHE A 10 19.88 -2.19 8.61
C PHE A 10 20.69 -1.15 9.39
N ASN A 11 21.87 -1.49 9.96
CA ASN A 11 22.61 -0.59 10.83
C ASN A 11 22.89 0.79 10.21
N ASP A 12 23.33 0.83 8.94
CA ASP A 12 23.67 2.09 8.28
C ASP A 12 22.40 2.96 8.04
N VAL A 13 21.33 2.35 7.56
CA VAL A 13 20.08 3.09 7.31
C VAL A 13 19.44 3.55 8.62
N LEU A 14 19.52 2.77 9.70
CA LEU A 14 19.04 3.17 11.02
C LEU A 14 19.81 4.37 11.57
N ALA A 15 21.12 4.44 11.34
CA ALA A 15 21.93 5.61 11.70
C ALA A 15 21.49 6.87 10.92
N ILE A 16 21.20 6.73 9.64
CA ILE A 16 20.68 7.83 8.79
C ILE A 16 19.30 8.28 9.28
N ILE A 17 18.40 7.34 9.55
CA ILE A 17 17.05 7.65 10.07
C ILE A 17 17.14 8.39 11.39
N ALA A 18 18.01 7.95 12.30
CA ALA A 18 18.19 8.56 13.61
C ALA A 18 18.75 10.00 13.52
N ALA A 19 19.57 10.28 12.51
CA ALA A 19 20.12 11.61 12.24
C ALA A 19 19.15 12.55 11.49
N SER A 20 18.07 12.02 10.90
CA SER A 20 17.10 12.79 10.14
C SER A 20 16.09 13.47 11.07
N ALA A 21 15.67 14.69 10.70
CA ALA A 21 14.59 15.37 11.42
C ALA A 21 13.28 14.58 11.35
N SER A 22 12.57 14.49 12.46
CA SER A 22 11.21 13.93 12.48
C SER A 22 10.22 14.94 11.90
N VAL A 23 9.21 14.44 11.19
CA VAL A 23 8.06 15.26 10.77
C VAL A 23 7.17 15.46 12.00
N ASP A 24 6.72 16.68 12.20
CA ASP A 24 5.63 16.96 13.15
C ASP A 24 4.30 16.61 12.49
N TRP A 25 3.79 15.41 12.77
CA TRP A 25 2.54 14.93 12.22
C TRP A 25 1.31 15.66 12.76
N SER A 26 1.46 16.51 13.78
CA SER A 26 0.37 17.36 14.28
C SER A 26 0.17 18.64 13.48
N ASP A 27 1.17 19.04 12.69
CA ASP A 27 1.18 20.26 11.88
C ASP A 27 0.91 19.95 10.39
N PRO A 28 -0.26 20.36 9.84
CA PRO A 28 -0.58 20.18 8.42
C PRO A 28 0.46 20.78 7.47
N GLU A 29 1.08 21.91 7.80
CA GLU A 29 2.10 22.55 6.96
C GLU A 29 3.40 21.73 6.96
N ALA A 30 3.79 21.14 8.10
CA ALA A 30 4.93 20.23 8.18
C ALA A 30 4.68 18.94 7.37
N ILE A 31 3.45 18.40 7.40
CA ILE A 31 3.03 17.27 6.58
C ILE A 31 3.20 17.60 5.10
N LYS A 32 2.64 18.72 4.65
CA LYS A 32 2.71 19.18 3.27
C LYS A 32 4.15 19.39 2.80
N ALA A 33 4.97 20.04 3.61
CA ALA A 33 6.38 20.23 3.32
C ALA A 33 7.14 18.89 3.18
N SER A 34 6.76 17.86 3.93
CA SER A 34 7.39 16.54 3.87
C SER A 34 7.14 15.78 2.57
N ARG A 35 6.09 16.14 1.80
CA ARG A 35 5.76 15.51 0.51
C ARG A 35 6.82 15.75 -0.56
N THR A 36 7.53 16.88 -0.51
CA THR A 36 8.53 17.29 -1.50
C THR A 36 9.97 16.89 -1.17
N GLY A 37 10.24 16.45 0.05
CA GLY A 37 11.61 16.11 0.52
C GLY A 37 11.69 14.83 1.33
N GLY A 38 10.78 13.91 1.12
CA GLY A 38 10.39 12.87 2.04
C GLY A 38 11.51 11.99 2.60
N ARG A 39 11.43 11.73 3.91
CA ARG A 39 12.25 10.81 4.70
C ARG A 39 12.33 9.39 4.09
N LEU A 40 11.32 8.98 3.35
CA LEU A 40 11.26 7.71 2.63
C LEU A 40 12.18 7.67 1.41
N SER A 41 12.53 8.82 0.80
CA SER A 41 13.50 8.88 -0.30
C SER A 41 14.90 8.46 0.13
N VAL A 42 15.22 8.58 1.42
CA VAL A 42 16.48 8.11 2.01
C VAL A 42 16.56 6.59 2.03
N LEU A 43 15.41 5.90 2.16
CA LEU A 43 15.36 4.44 2.18
C LEU A 43 15.49 3.82 0.79
N SER A 44 14.94 4.47 -0.22
CA SER A 44 14.82 3.85 -1.54
C SER A 44 16.10 3.87 -2.36
N GLY A 45 17.11 4.70 -2.01
CA GLY A 45 18.35 4.80 -2.79
C GLY A 45 18.13 5.02 -4.30
N VAL A 46 16.91 5.46 -4.68
CA VAL A 46 16.45 5.45 -6.07
C VAL A 46 17.20 6.50 -6.86
N PRO A 47 17.92 6.12 -7.92
CA PRO A 47 18.40 7.08 -8.90
C PRO A 47 17.21 7.90 -9.43
N LYS A 48 17.36 9.21 -9.52
CA LYS A 48 16.36 10.04 -10.21
C LYS A 48 16.27 9.60 -11.67
N GLY A 49 15.12 9.07 -12.04
CA GLY A 49 14.81 8.61 -13.39
C GLY A 49 14.41 7.14 -13.42
N ASP A 50 13.16 6.90 -13.69
CA ASP A 50 12.62 5.57 -13.91
C ASP A 50 12.90 5.15 -15.36
N PRO A 51 13.71 4.11 -15.61
CA PRO A 51 13.95 3.63 -16.97
C PRO A 51 12.75 2.91 -17.57
N THR A 52 11.75 2.55 -16.76
CA THR A 52 10.56 1.85 -17.23
C THR A 52 9.61 2.80 -17.93
N PRO A 53 9.12 2.47 -19.15
CA PRO A 53 8.16 3.29 -19.85
C PRO A 53 6.93 3.58 -19.00
N SER A 54 6.62 4.85 -18.81
CA SER A 54 5.44 5.30 -18.05
C SER A 54 4.76 6.48 -18.73
N GLU A 55 3.46 6.61 -18.51
CA GLU A 55 2.64 7.74 -18.97
C GLU A 55 1.68 8.19 -17.87
N ASP A 56 1.54 9.49 -17.70
CA ASP A 56 0.55 10.05 -16.78
C ASP A 56 -0.77 10.26 -17.51
N ARG A 57 -1.87 9.89 -16.84
CA ARG A 57 -3.24 10.09 -17.31
C ARG A 57 -4.08 10.75 -16.23
N ILE A 58 -5.06 11.49 -16.68
CA ILE A 58 -6.14 12.00 -15.85
C ILE A 58 -7.40 11.19 -16.18
N ILE A 59 -8.04 10.66 -15.16
CA ILE A 59 -9.26 9.86 -15.28
C ILE A 59 -10.39 10.55 -14.50
N ALA A 60 -11.62 10.30 -14.87
CA ALA A 60 -12.77 10.83 -14.16
C ALA A 60 -12.84 10.26 -12.74
N GLY A 61 -13.11 11.12 -11.75
CA GLY A 61 -13.39 10.73 -10.38
C GLY A 61 -14.72 9.99 -10.23
N LEU A 62 -14.93 9.39 -9.07
CA LEU A 62 -16.14 8.64 -8.75
C LEU A 62 -17.33 9.60 -8.53
N ASP A 63 -18.47 9.31 -9.15
CA ASP A 63 -19.76 9.96 -8.89
C ASP A 63 -19.74 11.51 -8.91
N GLY A 64 -18.83 12.12 -9.68
CA GLY A 64 -18.67 13.57 -9.79
C GLY A 64 -17.60 14.15 -8.87
N ASP A 65 -16.84 13.33 -8.18
CA ASP A 65 -15.61 13.73 -7.49
C ASP A 65 -14.58 14.31 -8.50
N PRO A 66 -13.59 15.06 -8.02
CA PRO A 66 -12.50 15.56 -8.87
C PRO A 66 -11.81 14.47 -9.68
N ASP A 67 -11.27 14.85 -10.82
CA ASP A 67 -10.45 13.96 -11.65
C ASP A 67 -9.23 13.44 -10.88
N VAL A 68 -8.82 12.21 -11.20
CA VAL A 68 -7.73 11.48 -10.51
C VAL A 68 -6.53 11.30 -11.43
N GLY A 69 -5.35 11.60 -10.94
CA GLY A 69 -4.09 11.27 -11.60
C GLY A 69 -3.77 9.77 -11.51
N VAL A 70 -3.36 9.18 -12.62
CA VAL A 70 -2.90 7.78 -12.66
C VAL A 70 -1.65 7.68 -13.52
N ARG A 71 -0.59 7.08 -12.97
CA ARG A 71 0.61 6.75 -13.73
C ARG A 71 0.57 5.30 -14.19
N ILE A 72 0.68 5.09 -15.48
CA ILE A 72 0.67 3.78 -16.13
C ILE A 72 2.10 3.35 -16.43
N TYR A 73 2.53 2.23 -15.86
CA TYR A 73 3.81 1.58 -16.16
C TYR A 73 3.58 0.41 -17.11
N ARG A 74 4.43 0.32 -18.15
CA ARG A 74 4.43 -0.78 -19.11
C ARG A 74 5.82 -1.37 -19.25
N PRO A 75 5.97 -2.69 -19.53
CA PRO A 75 7.30 -3.25 -19.80
C PRO A 75 7.90 -2.67 -21.06
N SER A 76 9.23 -2.61 -21.11
CA SER A 76 9.98 -2.17 -22.28
C SER A 76 9.83 -3.11 -23.50
N THR A 77 9.48 -4.37 -23.23
CA THR A 77 9.15 -5.37 -24.24
C THR A 77 7.63 -5.48 -24.42
N PRO A 78 7.12 -5.82 -25.62
CA PRO A 78 5.68 -5.98 -25.83
C PRO A 78 5.08 -7.01 -24.87
N MET A 79 3.99 -6.63 -24.20
CA MET A 79 3.21 -7.56 -23.36
C MET A 79 2.54 -8.64 -24.20
N VAL A 80 2.42 -9.83 -23.63
CA VAL A 80 1.51 -10.85 -24.18
C VAL A 80 0.09 -10.39 -23.87
N SER A 81 -0.69 -10.05 -24.91
CA SER A 81 -2.07 -9.56 -24.74
C SER A 81 -3.06 -10.74 -24.87
N PRO A 82 -4.09 -10.82 -23.98
CA PRO A 82 -4.33 -9.92 -22.84
C PRO A 82 -3.42 -10.25 -21.65
N SER A 83 -2.85 -9.21 -21.04
CA SER A 83 -1.91 -9.27 -19.89
C SER A 83 -2.64 -9.02 -18.56
N PRO A 84 -2.14 -9.52 -17.43
CA PRO A 84 -2.62 -9.07 -16.13
C PRO A 84 -2.37 -7.58 -15.90
N GLY A 85 -3.17 -6.96 -15.01
CA GLY A 85 -2.99 -5.59 -14.58
C GLY A 85 -3.02 -5.45 -13.06
N ILE A 86 -2.35 -4.42 -12.53
CA ILE A 86 -2.39 -4.08 -11.10
C ILE A 86 -2.86 -2.63 -10.95
N VAL A 87 -3.81 -2.39 -10.04
CA VAL A 87 -4.02 -1.07 -9.44
C VAL A 87 -3.11 -0.99 -8.23
N PHE A 88 -2.12 -0.10 -8.27
CA PHE A 88 -1.17 0.10 -7.18
C PHE A 88 -1.46 1.40 -6.44
N ILE A 89 -1.47 1.34 -5.11
CA ILE A 89 -1.77 2.45 -4.22
C ILE A 89 -0.56 2.65 -3.31
N HIS A 90 0.08 3.84 -3.38
CA HIS A 90 1.28 4.11 -2.60
C HIS A 90 0.98 4.25 -1.11
N GLY A 91 1.99 4.01 -0.25
CA GLY A 91 1.92 4.26 1.18
C GLY A 91 2.15 5.73 1.54
N GLY A 92 2.18 6.01 2.84
CA GLY A 92 2.47 7.35 3.37
C GLY A 92 1.47 7.83 4.43
N GLY A 93 0.85 6.91 5.17
CA GLY A 93 -0.06 7.25 6.27
C GLY A 93 -1.25 8.10 5.81
N PHE A 94 -1.78 7.87 4.63
CA PHE A 94 -2.87 8.65 4.00
C PHE A 94 -2.57 10.16 3.83
N MET A 95 -1.41 10.64 4.32
CA MET A 95 -1.06 12.07 4.40
C MET A 95 0.06 12.46 3.44
N THR A 96 0.89 11.51 3.04
CA THR A 96 2.09 11.72 2.22
C THR A 96 2.22 10.65 1.15
N GLY A 97 3.28 10.73 0.36
CA GLY A 97 3.52 9.80 -0.73
C GLY A 97 3.16 10.39 -2.09
N THR A 98 3.71 9.77 -3.13
CA THR A 98 3.47 10.12 -4.52
C THR A 98 3.65 8.88 -5.39
N VAL A 99 3.17 8.91 -6.63
CA VAL A 99 3.40 7.85 -7.62
C VAL A 99 4.91 7.62 -7.92
N ASP A 100 5.77 8.62 -7.67
CA ASP A 100 7.22 8.51 -7.87
C ASP A 100 7.90 7.65 -6.81
N GLN A 101 7.34 7.59 -5.61
CA GLN A 101 7.97 6.92 -4.45
C GLN A 101 8.20 5.43 -4.69
N SER A 102 7.31 4.77 -5.44
CA SER A 102 7.37 3.34 -5.73
C SER A 102 7.88 3.01 -7.14
N ALA A 103 8.25 4.03 -7.93
CA ALA A 103 8.56 3.89 -9.36
C ALA A 103 9.57 2.78 -9.66
N ALA A 104 10.70 2.73 -8.94
CA ALA A 104 11.74 1.72 -9.17
C ALA A 104 11.25 0.29 -8.87
N MET A 105 10.48 0.11 -7.80
CA MET A 105 9.89 -1.18 -7.44
C MET A 105 8.85 -1.60 -8.50
N LEU A 106 7.96 -0.69 -8.88
CA LEU A 106 6.93 -0.96 -9.89
C LEU A 106 7.54 -1.26 -11.25
N GLY A 107 8.58 -0.51 -11.65
CA GLY A 107 9.33 -0.79 -12.87
C GLY A 107 9.93 -2.20 -12.86
N SER A 108 10.54 -2.62 -11.75
CA SER A 108 11.05 -3.99 -11.58
C SER A 108 9.94 -5.04 -11.68
N TRP A 109 8.75 -4.80 -11.10
CA TRP A 109 7.62 -5.73 -11.22
C TRP A 109 7.12 -5.82 -12.66
N VAL A 110 6.94 -4.69 -13.32
CA VAL A 110 6.47 -4.59 -14.71
C VAL A 110 7.40 -5.35 -15.64
N GLU A 111 8.73 -5.12 -15.56
CA GLU A 111 9.71 -5.81 -16.38
C GLU A 111 9.81 -7.31 -16.07
N SER A 112 9.76 -7.68 -14.78
CA SER A 112 9.91 -9.08 -14.36
C SER A 112 8.68 -9.94 -14.66
N LEU A 113 7.50 -9.34 -14.69
CA LEU A 113 6.22 -10.06 -14.85
C LEU A 113 5.60 -9.88 -16.24
N GLY A 114 6.05 -8.90 -17.02
CA GLY A 114 5.46 -8.58 -18.32
C GLY A 114 4.03 -8.06 -18.23
N ILE A 115 3.71 -7.29 -17.18
CA ILE A 115 2.36 -6.81 -16.86
C ILE A 115 2.26 -5.28 -16.95
N MET A 116 1.06 -4.75 -16.83
CA MET A 116 0.81 -3.31 -16.67
C MET A 116 0.46 -2.98 -15.22
N ILE A 117 0.95 -1.82 -14.74
CA ILE A 117 0.57 -1.28 -13.43
C ILE A 117 0.01 0.13 -13.59
N ALA A 118 -1.15 0.38 -12.98
CA ALA A 118 -1.75 1.69 -12.83
C ALA A 118 -1.53 2.17 -11.37
N SER A 119 -0.61 3.10 -11.16
CA SER A 119 -0.34 3.71 -9.85
C SER A 119 -1.21 4.93 -9.65
N VAL A 120 -1.97 4.98 -8.56
CA VAL A 120 -2.96 6.02 -8.29
C VAL A 120 -2.34 7.17 -7.52
N ASP A 121 -2.51 8.39 -8.03
CA ASP A 121 -2.17 9.64 -7.34
C ASP A 121 -3.42 10.14 -6.59
N TYR A 122 -3.74 9.44 -5.50
CA TYR A 122 -4.95 9.69 -4.73
C TYR A 122 -4.84 10.93 -3.84
N ARG A 123 -5.96 11.59 -3.59
CA ARG A 123 -6.06 12.75 -2.70
C ARG A 123 -5.65 12.39 -1.27
N LEU A 124 -4.91 13.31 -0.63
CA LEU A 124 -4.27 13.10 0.66
C LEU A 124 -4.91 13.92 1.78
N ALA A 125 -5.01 13.33 2.96
CA ALA A 125 -5.30 14.05 4.18
C ALA A 125 -4.08 14.91 4.62
N PRO A 126 -4.28 15.96 5.40
CA PRO A 126 -5.55 16.43 5.97
C PRO A 126 -6.43 17.24 5.03
N GLU A 127 -5.93 17.65 3.84
CA GLU A 127 -6.67 18.50 2.91
C GLU A 127 -7.94 17.81 2.40
N ASP A 128 -7.81 16.52 2.08
CA ASP A 128 -8.87 15.68 1.54
C ASP A 128 -9.03 14.42 2.40
N PRO A 129 -9.72 14.49 3.55
CA PRO A 129 -9.92 13.35 4.43
C PRO A 129 -10.82 12.29 3.77
N TYR A 130 -11.03 11.17 4.47
CA TYR A 130 -12.00 10.17 4.04
C TYR A 130 -13.36 10.81 3.69
N PRO A 131 -14.00 10.44 2.56
CA PRO A 131 -13.70 9.30 1.69
C PRO A 131 -12.85 9.62 0.43
N ALA A 132 -12.21 10.79 0.34
CA ALA A 132 -11.58 11.25 -0.89
C ALA A 132 -10.59 10.22 -1.49
N GLY A 133 -9.59 9.81 -0.73
CA GLY A 133 -8.54 8.91 -1.23
C GLY A 133 -9.05 7.53 -1.66
N ILE A 134 -10.02 6.95 -0.92
CA ILE A 134 -10.58 5.65 -1.31
C ILE A 134 -11.47 5.75 -2.54
N HIS A 135 -12.19 6.85 -2.71
CA HIS A 135 -12.98 7.10 -3.92
C HIS A 135 -12.08 7.19 -5.15
N ASP A 136 -10.92 7.84 -5.04
CA ASP A 136 -9.94 7.93 -6.12
C ASP A 136 -9.38 6.54 -6.47
N CYS A 137 -9.08 5.73 -5.47
CA CYS A 137 -8.60 4.36 -5.67
C CYS A 137 -9.66 3.47 -6.34
N TYR A 138 -10.91 3.59 -5.93
CA TYR A 138 -12.01 2.85 -6.56
C TYR A 138 -12.30 3.35 -7.98
N ALA A 139 -12.24 4.66 -8.23
CA ALA A 139 -12.37 5.23 -9.59
C ALA A 139 -11.27 4.67 -10.51
N ALA A 140 -10.03 4.56 -10.04
CA ALA A 140 -8.93 3.98 -10.79
C ALA A 140 -9.16 2.50 -11.13
N LEU A 141 -9.71 1.72 -10.19
CA LEU A 141 -10.07 0.32 -10.43
C LEU A 141 -11.17 0.20 -11.50
N VAL A 142 -12.24 0.97 -11.37
CA VAL A 142 -13.35 0.99 -12.34
C VAL A 142 -12.85 1.41 -13.70
N TRP A 143 -12.05 2.47 -13.77
CA TRP A 143 -11.46 2.94 -15.02
C TRP A 143 -10.57 1.89 -15.68
N LEU A 144 -9.69 1.22 -14.91
CA LEU A 144 -8.79 0.20 -15.42
C LEU A 144 -9.58 -0.97 -16.04
N ALA A 145 -10.60 -1.45 -15.34
CA ALA A 145 -11.45 -2.54 -15.82
C ALA A 145 -12.25 -2.15 -17.07
N ALA A 146 -12.83 -0.94 -17.08
CA ALA A 146 -13.60 -0.45 -18.22
C ALA A 146 -12.75 -0.24 -19.50
N ASN A 147 -11.45 0.03 -19.35
CA ASN A 147 -10.52 0.27 -20.46
C ASN A 147 -9.58 -0.93 -20.73
N ALA A 148 -9.82 -2.07 -20.10
CA ALA A 148 -8.92 -3.23 -20.12
C ALA A 148 -8.57 -3.68 -21.54
N GLU A 149 -9.56 -3.81 -22.44
CA GLU A 149 -9.36 -4.21 -23.84
C GLU A 149 -8.44 -3.24 -24.58
N GLY A 150 -8.72 -1.94 -24.49
CA GLY A 150 -7.91 -0.90 -25.14
C GLY A 150 -6.50 -0.77 -24.58
N LEU A 151 -6.28 -1.21 -23.33
CA LEU A 151 -4.99 -1.24 -22.65
C LEU A 151 -4.23 -2.56 -22.88
N GLY A 152 -4.85 -3.57 -23.49
CA GLY A 152 -4.30 -4.91 -23.68
C GLY A 152 -4.26 -5.74 -22.39
N ILE A 153 -5.19 -5.46 -21.45
CA ILE A 153 -5.30 -6.14 -20.16
C ILE A 153 -6.45 -7.13 -20.18
N ASP A 154 -6.30 -8.19 -19.43
CA ASP A 154 -7.36 -9.13 -19.11
C ASP A 154 -8.20 -8.60 -17.93
N PRO A 155 -9.47 -8.25 -18.11
CA PRO A 155 -10.31 -7.74 -17.05
C PRO A 155 -10.53 -8.75 -15.90
N ASP A 156 -10.37 -10.05 -16.16
CA ASP A 156 -10.49 -11.10 -15.15
C ASP A 156 -9.19 -11.31 -14.37
N ARG A 157 -8.09 -10.65 -14.76
CA ARG A 157 -6.78 -10.72 -14.11
C ARG A 157 -6.29 -9.35 -13.61
N ILE A 158 -7.18 -8.60 -12.99
CA ILE A 158 -6.84 -7.34 -12.30
C ILE A 158 -6.61 -7.63 -10.82
N ALA A 159 -5.44 -7.24 -10.33
CA ALA A 159 -5.10 -7.26 -8.90
C ALA A 159 -5.07 -5.84 -8.33
N ILE A 160 -5.15 -5.76 -6.99
CA ILE A 160 -4.94 -4.52 -6.24
C ILE A 160 -3.77 -4.71 -5.26
N ALA A 161 -2.93 -3.70 -5.12
CA ALA A 161 -1.73 -3.81 -4.30
C ALA A 161 -1.37 -2.49 -3.63
N GLY A 162 -0.74 -2.56 -2.47
CA GLY A 162 -0.15 -1.39 -1.82
C GLY A 162 0.58 -1.72 -0.53
N PRO A 163 1.49 -0.84 -0.07
CA PRO A 163 2.10 -0.91 1.25
C PRO A 163 1.44 0.07 2.23
N SER A 164 1.42 -0.27 3.54
CA SER A 164 1.02 0.62 4.63
C SER A 164 -0.39 1.21 4.44
N ALA A 165 -0.56 2.52 4.45
CA ALA A 165 -1.82 3.19 4.13
C ALA A 165 -2.36 2.78 2.75
N GLY A 166 -1.48 2.57 1.76
CA GLY A 166 -1.88 2.06 0.44
C GLY A 166 -2.46 0.65 0.51
N ALA A 167 -1.98 -0.21 1.41
CA ALA A 167 -2.59 -1.51 1.68
C ALA A 167 -3.96 -1.37 2.38
N GLY A 168 -4.11 -0.37 3.25
CA GLY A 168 -5.39 -0.02 3.86
C GLY A 168 -6.42 0.38 2.81
N LEU A 169 -6.04 1.30 1.91
CA LEU A 169 -6.88 1.72 0.79
C LEU A 169 -7.15 0.56 -0.19
N ALA A 170 -6.17 -0.31 -0.44
CA ALA A 170 -6.35 -1.49 -1.29
C ALA A 170 -7.38 -2.47 -0.70
N ALA A 171 -7.28 -2.78 0.58
CA ALA A 171 -8.25 -3.64 1.28
C ALA A 171 -9.65 -2.99 1.32
N GLY A 172 -9.74 -1.69 1.61
CA GLY A 172 -11.01 -0.95 1.57
C GLY A 172 -11.62 -0.90 0.17
N THR A 173 -10.80 -0.70 -0.87
CA THR A 173 -11.25 -0.72 -2.27
C THR A 173 -11.74 -2.11 -2.68
N ALA A 174 -11.09 -3.19 -2.24
CA ALA A 174 -11.54 -4.55 -2.50
C ALA A 174 -12.88 -4.85 -1.85
N LEU A 175 -13.10 -4.39 -0.60
CA LEU A 175 -14.40 -4.46 0.08
C LEU A 175 -15.47 -3.66 -0.69
N MET A 176 -15.15 -2.43 -1.11
CA MET A 176 -16.07 -1.59 -1.86
C MET A 176 -16.44 -2.21 -3.21
N ALA A 177 -15.48 -2.81 -3.93
CA ALA A 177 -15.72 -3.50 -5.19
C ALA A 177 -16.65 -4.71 -5.01
N ARG A 178 -16.41 -5.53 -3.99
CA ARG A 178 -17.28 -6.66 -3.63
C ARG A 178 -18.73 -6.19 -3.37
N ASP A 179 -18.89 -5.21 -2.50
CA ASP A 179 -20.21 -4.79 -2.00
C ASP A 179 -21.03 -4.03 -3.04
N ARG A 180 -20.36 -3.32 -3.95
CA ARG A 180 -21.00 -2.60 -5.06
C ARG A 180 -21.22 -3.48 -6.30
N GLY A 181 -20.76 -4.76 -6.28
CA GLY A 181 -20.74 -5.60 -7.48
C GLY A 181 -19.90 -4.98 -8.59
N GLY A 182 -18.85 -4.24 -8.21
CA GLY A 182 -17.91 -3.55 -9.07
C GLY A 182 -16.93 -4.51 -9.75
N PRO A 183 -15.81 -4.02 -10.33
CA PRO A 183 -14.88 -4.89 -11.02
C PRO A 183 -14.35 -6.01 -10.13
N ALA A 184 -14.35 -7.24 -10.65
CA ALA A 184 -13.78 -8.38 -9.94
C ALA A 184 -12.26 -8.21 -9.79
N LEU A 185 -11.74 -8.57 -8.62
CA LEU A 185 -10.30 -8.61 -8.36
C LEU A 185 -9.85 -10.07 -8.31
N CYS A 186 -8.79 -10.44 -9.02
CA CYS A 186 -8.21 -11.77 -8.96
C CYS A 186 -7.27 -11.96 -7.75
N TYR A 187 -6.73 -10.88 -7.20
CA TYR A 187 -5.77 -10.91 -6.10
C TYR A 187 -5.70 -9.57 -5.36
N GLN A 188 -5.38 -9.60 -4.05
CA GLN A 188 -4.96 -8.43 -3.29
C GLN A 188 -3.62 -8.67 -2.60
N LEU A 189 -2.72 -7.70 -2.69
CA LEU A 189 -1.39 -7.75 -2.11
C LEU A 189 -1.24 -6.63 -1.09
N LEU A 190 -1.22 -7.00 0.19
CA LEU A 190 -1.25 -6.09 1.34
C LEU A 190 0.08 -6.18 2.09
N GLN A 191 0.97 -5.22 1.89
CA GLN A 191 2.24 -5.15 2.62
C GLN A 191 2.10 -4.21 3.82
N ILE A 192 2.47 -4.66 5.02
CA ILE A 192 2.44 -3.86 6.25
C ILE A 192 1.16 -3.01 6.40
N PRO A 193 -0.05 -3.64 6.33
CA PRO A 193 -1.29 -2.92 6.11
C PRO A 193 -1.74 -2.06 7.29
N GLU A 194 -2.08 -0.78 7.03
CA GLU A 194 -2.68 0.16 7.96
C GLU A 194 -4.20 0.12 7.81
N ILE A 195 -4.88 -0.71 8.62
CA ILE A 195 -6.27 -1.12 8.43
C ILE A 195 -7.15 -1.03 9.69
N ASP A 196 -6.62 -0.55 10.83
CA ASP A 196 -7.35 -0.46 12.09
C ASP A 196 -7.10 0.86 12.81
N ASP A 197 -8.11 1.70 12.85
CA ASP A 197 -8.09 3.02 13.49
C ASP A 197 -8.20 2.98 15.01
N ARG A 198 -8.56 1.85 15.61
CA ARG A 198 -8.71 1.68 17.07
C ARG A 198 -7.38 1.66 17.82
N LEU A 199 -6.29 1.28 17.15
CA LEU A 199 -4.91 1.30 17.67
C LEU A 199 -4.73 0.45 18.96
N GLU A 200 -5.41 -0.70 19.03
CA GLU A 200 -5.50 -1.48 20.27
C GLU A 200 -4.68 -2.77 20.32
N THR A 201 -4.07 -3.18 19.19
CA THR A 201 -3.25 -4.40 19.15
C THR A 201 -2.04 -4.30 20.06
N TRP A 202 -1.48 -5.45 20.45
CA TRP A 202 -0.28 -5.48 21.31
C TRP A 202 0.91 -4.78 20.63
N SER A 203 1.16 -5.03 19.35
CA SER A 203 2.23 -4.38 18.60
C SER A 203 2.04 -2.87 18.54
N MET A 204 0.81 -2.39 18.30
CA MET A 204 0.50 -0.97 18.27
C MET A 204 0.73 -0.28 19.64
N ARG A 205 0.39 -0.94 20.74
CA ARG A 205 0.62 -0.40 22.09
C ARG A 205 2.08 -0.45 22.50
N THR A 206 2.86 -1.39 21.98
CA THR A 206 4.24 -1.64 22.38
C THR A 206 5.24 -0.83 21.56
N PHE A 207 5.03 -0.71 20.26
CA PHE A 207 5.98 -0.07 19.33
C PHE A 207 5.71 1.42 19.19
N THR A 208 6.17 2.18 20.20
CA THR A 208 5.92 3.62 20.31
C THR A 208 7.07 4.49 19.81
N ASP A 209 8.24 3.90 19.55
CA ASP A 209 9.46 4.59 19.13
C ASP A 209 10.25 3.85 18.03
N THR A 210 9.58 2.94 17.31
CA THR A 210 10.16 2.24 16.15
C THR A 210 10.48 3.20 15.01
N PRO A 211 11.51 2.89 14.18
CA PRO A 211 11.90 3.72 13.05
C PRO A 211 10.79 3.87 12.04
N ILE A 212 10.76 5.00 11.34
CA ILE A 212 9.83 5.35 10.25
C ILE A 212 8.39 5.47 10.73
N TRP A 213 7.79 4.40 11.28
CA TRP A 213 6.42 4.35 11.74
C TRP A 213 6.32 3.79 13.13
N ASN A 214 5.51 4.43 13.96
CA ASN A 214 5.30 4.08 15.35
C ASN A 214 3.89 4.51 15.77
N ARG A 215 3.45 4.13 16.98
CA ARG A 215 2.11 4.48 17.48
C ARG A 215 1.76 5.97 17.35
N PRO A 216 2.60 6.94 17.79
CA PRO A 216 2.29 8.37 17.62
C PRO A 216 2.04 8.77 16.17
N SER A 217 2.82 8.23 15.24
CA SER A 217 2.63 8.48 13.79
C SER A 217 1.29 7.92 13.30
N ALA A 218 0.96 6.69 13.67
CA ALA A 218 -0.32 6.05 13.31
C ALA A 218 -1.53 6.82 13.90
N GLU A 219 -1.41 7.32 15.11
CA GLU A 219 -2.48 8.09 15.76
C GLU A 219 -2.80 9.38 14.98
N TRP A 220 -1.78 10.13 14.55
CA TRP A 220 -1.98 11.32 13.72
C TRP A 220 -2.46 10.99 12.31
N SER A 221 -1.96 9.91 11.72
CA SER A 221 -2.44 9.39 10.43
C SER A 221 -3.95 9.20 10.43
N TRP A 222 -4.47 8.43 11.39
CA TRP A 222 -5.89 8.19 11.51
C TRP A 222 -6.71 9.45 11.84
N LYS A 223 -6.18 10.35 12.68
CA LYS A 223 -6.84 11.63 12.97
C LYS A 223 -7.04 12.47 11.71
N HIS A 224 -6.00 12.60 10.89
CA HIS A 224 -6.09 13.37 9.67
C HIS A 224 -6.94 12.68 8.60
N TYR A 225 -6.79 11.34 8.46
CA TYR A 225 -7.52 10.59 7.46
C TYR A 225 -9.02 10.53 7.73
N LEU A 226 -9.42 10.32 8.99
CA LEU A 226 -10.83 10.18 9.35
C LEU A 226 -11.52 11.52 9.65
N GLY A 227 -10.76 12.57 9.99
CA GLY A 227 -11.33 13.86 10.37
C GLY A 227 -12.31 13.71 11.55
N ASP A 228 -13.52 14.19 11.37
CA ASP A 228 -14.58 14.15 12.40
C ASP A 228 -15.04 12.73 12.79
N LEU A 229 -14.75 11.72 11.97
CA LEU A 229 -15.04 10.32 12.28
C LEU A 229 -14.06 9.70 13.27
N TYR A 230 -12.89 10.31 13.49
CA TYR A 230 -11.86 9.75 14.36
C TYR A 230 -12.37 9.55 15.80
N GLY A 231 -12.21 8.33 16.30
CA GLY A 231 -12.64 7.96 17.65
C GLY A 231 -14.14 7.70 17.80
N SER A 232 -14.90 7.70 16.71
CA SER A 232 -16.32 7.31 16.72
C SER A 232 -16.50 5.81 16.44
N ASP A 233 -17.66 5.28 16.83
CA ASP A 233 -18.07 3.91 16.49
C ASP A 233 -18.54 3.79 15.03
N ASP A 234 -18.85 4.92 14.38
CA ASP A 234 -19.42 5.00 13.04
C ASP A 234 -18.37 5.02 11.92
N VAL A 235 -17.11 4.74 12.21
CA VAL A 235 -16.05 4.65 11.18
C VAL A 235 -16.40 3.53 10.19
N PRO A 236 -16.61 3.87 8.90
CA PRO A 236 -16.94 2.86 7.90
C PRO A 236 -15.80 1.87 7.68
N TYR A 237 -16.11 0.59 7.49
CA TYR A 237 -15.10 -0.44 7.25
C TYR A 237 -14.36 -0.26 5.92
N TYR A 238 -14.83 0.55 4.99
CA TYR A 238 -14.03 0.95 3.83
C TYR A 238 -12.86 1.85 4.22
N ALA A 239 -13.01 2.67 5.26
CA ALA A 239 -11.91 3.47 5.80
C ALA A 239 -10.96 2.63 6.66
N ALA A 240 -11.50 1.72 7.47
CA ALA A 240 -10.77 0.88 8.41
C ALA A 240 -11.17 -0.61 8.22
N PRO A 241 -10.55 -1.33 7.26
CA PRO A 241 -10.94 -2.69 6.86
C PRO A 241 -11.04 -3.70 7.99
N SER A 242 -10.30 -3.54 9.08
CA SER A 242 -10.43 -4.40 10.28
C SER A 242 -11.79 -4.31 10.97
N ARG A 243 -12.59 -3.29 10.71
CA ARG A 243 -13.97 -3.17 11.23
C ARG A 243 -14.97 -4.01 10.45
N CYS A 244 -14.63 -4.49 9.26
CA CYS A 244 -15.51 -5.35 8.49
C CYS A 244 -15.67 -6.72 9.16
N GLU A 245 -16.88 -7.12 9.50
CA GLU A 245 -17.15 -8.40 10.14
C GLU A 245 -17.14 -9.56 9.14
N ASP A 246 -17.72 -9.36 7.96
CA ASP A 246 -17.76 -10.36 6.89
C ASP A 246 -16.70 -10.09 5.81
N LEU A 247 -15.65 -10.91 5.79
CA LEU A 247 -14.59 -10.88 4.79
C LEU A 247 -14.76 -11.91 3.67
N SER A 248 -15.91 -12.59 3.62
CA SER A 248 -16.19 -13.56 2.56
C SER A 248 -16.27 -12.90 1.17
N GLY A 249 -15.97 -13.67 0.13
CA GLY A 249 -16.01 -13.18 -1.26
C GLY A 249 -14.89 -12.22 -1.66
N LEU A 250 -13.95 -11.92 -0.76
CA LEU A 250 -12.73 -11.19 -1.12
C LEU A 250 -11.77 -12.06 -1.95
N PRO A 251 -10.91 -11.47 -2.79
CA PRO A 251 -9.98 -12.21 -3.61
C PRO A 251 -8.89 -12.90 -2.78
N PRO A 252 -8.20 -13.94 -3.32
CA PRO A 252 -7.00 -14.49 -2.72
C PRO A 252 -6.02 -13.38 -2.34
N THR A 253 -5.38 -13.52 -1.17
CA THR A 253 -4.68 -12.41 -0.50
C THR A 253 -3.25 -12.79 -0.13
N PHE A 254 -2.33 -11.87 -0.36
CA PHE A 254 -0.99 -11.86 0.24
C PHE A 254 -0.94 -10.83 1.35
N VAL A 255 -0.39 -11.20 2.50
CA VAL A 255 -0.12 -10.29 3.61
C VAL A 255 1.33 -10.42 4.05
N ALA A 256 2.06 -9.30 4.09
CA ALA A 256 3.39 -9.22 4.67
C ALA A 256 3.40 -8.31 5.90
N THR A 257 4.08 -8.72 6.95
CA THR A 257 4.25 -7.94 8.19
C THR A 257 5.71 -7.93 8.63
N MET A 258 6.11 -6.88 9.37
CA MET A 258 7.46 -6.70 9.90
C MET A 258 7.46 -6.89 11.41
N GLU A 259 8.55 -7.48 11.97
CA GLU A 259 8.58 -7.87 13.38
C GLU A 259 8.39 -6.69 14.34
N PHE A 260 9.11 -5.60 14.12
CA PHE A 260 9.07 -4.40 14.97
C PHE A 260 8.25 -3.28 14.33
N ASP A 261 7.03 -3.63 13.92
CA ASP A 261 6.08 -2.72 13.28
C ASP A 261 4.80 -2.62 14.11
N PRO A 262 4.33 -1.41 14.45
CA PRO A 262 3.05 -1.25 15.15
C PRO A 262 1.86 -1.87 14.39
N LEU A 263 1.94 -1.98 13.07
CA LEU A 263 0.90 -2.57 12.21
C LEU A 263 0.99 -4.11 12.09
N ARG A 264 1.99 -4.75 12.73
CA ARG A 264 2.21 -6.19 12.60
C ARG A 264 0.99 -7.02 12.98
N ASP A 265 0.52 -6.85 14.20
CA ASP A 265 -0.52 -7.72 14.76
C ASP A 265 -1.86 -7.55 14.04
N VAL A 266 -2.19 -6.32 13.62
CA VAL A 266 -3.43 -6.10 12.86
C VAL A 266 -3.38 -6.75 11.49
N GLY A 267 -2.22 -6.74 10.81
CA GLY A 267 -2.03 -7.45 9.54
C GLY A 267 -2.17 -8.96 9.69
N ILE A 268 -1.60 -9.55 10.76
CA ILE A 268 -1.72 -10.97 11.07
C ILE A 268 -3.18 -11.35 11.39
N ASP A 269 -3.85 -10.56 12.24
CA ASP A 269 -5.25 -10.80 12.60
C ASP A 269 -6.17 -10.74 11.38
N TYR A 270 -5.97 -9.75 10.51
CA TYR A 270 -6.76 -9.62 9.28
C TYR A 270 -6.55 -10.83 8.35
N ALA A 271 -5.31 -11.32 8.22
CA ALA A 271 -5.00 -12.53 7.46
C ALA A 271 -5.71 -13.77 8.04
N VAL A 272 -5.72 -13.93 9.37
CA VAL A 272 -6.43 -15.03 10.04
C VAL A 272 -7.93 -14.95 9.80
N ARG A 273 -8.52 -13.76 9.90
CA ARG A 273 -9.96 -13.54 9.66
C ARG A 273 -10.33 -13.79 8.19
N LEU A 274 -9.49 -13.42 7.23
CA LEU A 274 -9.66 -13.77 5.82
C LEU A 274 -9.70 -15.29 5.62
N MET A 275 -8.75 -16.04 6.22
CA MET A 275 -8.76 -17.52 6.16
C MET A 275 -10.04 -18.10 6.78
N GLN A 276 -10.49 -17.58 7.91
CA GLN A 276 -11.74 -17.99 8.55
C GLN A 276 -12.99 -17.72 7.69
N ALA A 277 -12.94 -16.67 6.87
CA ALA A 277 -13.98 -16.34 5.89
C ALA A 277 -13.88 -17.14 4.58
N GLY A 278 -12.95 -18.10 4.48
CA GLY A 278 -12.78 -18.96 3.32
C GLY A 278 -11.91 -18.35 2.19
N VAL A 279 -11.25 -17.22 2.44
CA VAL A 279 -10.32 -16.60 1.49
C VAL A 279 -8.96 -17.30 1.56
N SER A 280 -8.36 -17.61 0.41
CA SER A 280 -7.00 -18.15 0.34
C SER A 280 -5.99 -17.06 0.69
N VAL A 281 -5.13 -17.32 1.68
CA VAL A 281 -4.15 -16.33 2.17
C VAL A 281 -2.73 -16.90 2.18
N GLU A 282 -1.78 -16.10 1.69
CA GLU A 282 -0.36 -16.29 1.88
C GLU A 282 0.14 -15.20 2.86
N LEU A 283 0.58 -15.60 4.07
CA LEU A 283 1.02 -14.71 5.13
C LEU A 283 2.51 -14.88 5.42
N HIS A 284 3.25 -13.77 5.44
CA HIS A 284 4.64 -13.73 5.85
C HIS A 284 4.87 -12.70 6.96
N SER A 285 5.67 -13.06 7.96
CA SER A 285 6.16 -12.13 8.99
C SER A 285 7.68 -12.21 9.02
N PHE A 286 8.35 -11.08 8.77
CA PHE A 286 9.80 -11.04 8.58
C PHE A 286 10.51 -10.65 9.88
N PRO A 287 11.45 -11.49 10.41
CA PRO A 287 12.18 -11.20 11.63
C PRO A 287 13.24 -10.10 11.42
N GLY A 288 13.56 -9.37 12.49
CA GLY A 288 14.59 -8.32 12.49
C GLY A 288 14.21 -7.03 11.72
N THR A 289 12.97 -6.91 11.27
CA THR A 289 12.49 -5.84 10.37
C THR A 289 11.69 -4.77 11.09
N PHE A 290 11.56 -3.59 10.47
CA PHE A 290 10.73 -2.47 10.92
C PHE A 290 9.87 -1.96 9.75
N HIS A 291 8.92 -1.10 10.04
CA HIS A 291 8.03 -0.52 9.02
C HIS A 291 8.82 0.13 7.87
N GLY A 292 8.58 -0.33 6.64
CA GLY A 292 9.27 0.18 5.45
C GLY A 292 10.66 -0.42 5.20
N SER A 293 11.17 -1.32 6.06
CA SER A 293 12.49 -1.94 5.88
C SER A 293 12.64 -2.73 4.58
N ALA A 294 11.53 -3.20 3.99
CA ALA A 294 11.52 -3.86 2.67
C ALA A 294 12.09 -2.96 1.55
N MET A 295 12.05 -1.63 1.72
CA MET A 295 12.59 -0.66 0.76
C MET A 295 14.10 -0.45 0.87
N VAL A 296 14.77 -1.04 1.86
CA VAL A 296 16.22 -0.88 2.06
C VAL A 296 16.98 -1.74 1.05
N PRO A 297 17.69 -1.13 0.08
CA PRO A 297 18.38 -1.90 -0.93
C PRO A 297 19.54 -2.72 -0.33
N GLY A 298 19.70 -3.95 -0.79
CA GLY A 298 20.83 -4.80 -0.43
C GLY A 298 20.66 -5.61 0.86
N ALA A 299 19.73 -5.26 1.75
CA ALA A 299 19.47 -6.07 2.93
C ALA A 299 18.90 -7.44 2.55
N GLY A 300 19.43 -8.50 3.16
CA GLY A 300 19.06 -9.88 2.83
C GLY A 300 17.58 -10.15 2.98
N VAL A 301 16.99 -9.67 4.08
CA VAL A 301 15.55 -9.84 4.35
C VAL A 301 14.68 -9.02 3.39
N SER A 302 15.12 -7.82 2.97
CA SER A 302 14.39 -7.02 1.97
C SER A 302 14.41 -7.71 0.59
N ASN A 303 15.54 -8.29 0.21
CA ASN A 303 15.65 -9.08 -1.02
C ASN A 303 14.78 -10.36 -0.96
N GLN A 304 14.65 -10.95 0.23
CA GLN A 304 13.77 -12.10 0.45
C GLN A 304 12.30 -11.71 0.27
N ASP A 305 11.86 -10.60 0.89
CA ASP A 305 10.50 -10.07 0.74
C ASP A 305 10.17 -9.77 -0.72
N ALA A 306 11.03 -9.05 -1.42
CA ALA A 306 10.85 -8.74 -2.84
C ALA A 306 10.68 -10.00 -3.71
N ARG A 307 11.49 -11.04 -3.47
CA ARG A 307 11.40 -12.32 -4.19
C ARG A 307 10.10 -13.05 -3.89
N ILE A 308 9.68 -13.09 -2.63
CA ILE A 308 8.44 -13.74 -2.19
C ILE A 308 7.23 -13.01 -2.82
N THR A 309 7.21 -11.69 -2.76
CA THR A 309 6.17 -10.84 -3.36
C THR A 309 6.04 -11.08 -4.87
N LEU A 310 7.16 -11.07 -5.61
CA LEU A 310 7.13 -11.36 -7.05
C LEU A 310 6.64 -12.78 -7.36
N ASN A 311 7.02 -13.77 -6.57
CA ASN A 311 6.55 -15.15 -6.75
C ASN A 311 5.05 -15.28 -6.46
N ALA A 312 4.54 -14.58 -5.45
CA ALA A 312 3.11 -14.54 -5.15
C ALA A 312 2.31 -13.93 -6.32
N LEU A 313 2.78 -12.83 -6.90
CA LEU A 313 2.17 -12.22 -8.07
C LEU A 313 2.23 -13.13 -9.30
N ARG A 314 3.37 -13.79 -9.58
CA ARG A 314 3.46 -14.77 -10.67
C ARG A 314 2.42 -15.87 -10.53
N LYS A 315 2.31 -16.45 -9.33
CA LYS A 315 1.32 -17.49 -9.04
C LYS A 315 -0.11 -16.98 -9.20
N ALA A 316 -0.41 -15.79 -8.68
CA ALA A 316 -1.74 -15.18 -8.77
C ALA A 316 -2.18 -14.97 -10.23
N PHE A 317 -1.24 -14.59 -11.09
CA PHE A 317 -1.50 -14.34 -12.51
C PHE A 317 -1.31 -15.56 -13.43
N GLY A 318 -0.93 -16.71 -12.88
CA GLY A 318 -0.65 -17.92 -13.68
C GLY A 318 0.53 -17.75 -14.66
N LEU A 319 1.52 -16.92 -14.29
CA LEU A 319 2.73 -16.68 -15.07
C LEU A 319 3.79 -17.75 -14.75
N SER A 320 4.48 -18.25 -15.77
CA SER A 320 5.55 -19.26 -15.65
C SER A 320 6.87 -18.66 -15.18
#